data_85e42b84fd98074a2951b02f59002bb1
#
_entry.id   85e42b84fd98074a2951b02f59002bb1
#
_cell.length_a   1.000
_cell.length_b   1.000
_cell.length_c   1.000
_cell.angle_alpha   90.00
_cell.angle_beta   90.00
_cell.angle_gamma   90.00
#
_symmetry.space_group_name_H-M   'P 1'
#
loop_
_entity.id
_entity.type
_entity.pdbx_description
1 polymer ?
#
loop_
_entity_poly.entity_id
_entity_poly.type
_entity_poly.pdbx_seq_one_letter_code
_entity_poly.pdbx_strand_id
1 'polypeptide(L)'
;TGNIPIVMANGKIERENVYAVLVDEAHGMELATAHLYERGRRKLAYVIDKDTNAADRKMEGFIREMKRLGYEDPEKDVYHTPYGLEGGTQIAGVLREKGYDGVVFGEDLTAVGAMNEWGRQGVRIPEEIALTGCNNSEYSYICSPGLTTVNNKGEVLSELTVRMLLDVLSKKKELASLVVLPELVVRETT
;
A
#
# COMPACT_ATOMS: atom_id res chain seq x y z
N THR A 1 18.81 -2.51 -33.79
CA THR A 1 18.23 -2.60 -32.43
C THR A 1 16.98 -3.43 -32.52
N GLY A 2 17.07 -4.68 -32.04
CA GLY A 2 16.01 -5.66 -32.20
C GLY A 2 14.75 -5.25 -31.46
N ASN A 3 13.62 -5.57 -32.03
CA ASN A 3 12.26 -5.43 -31.48
C ASN A 3 12.04 -6.50 -30.40
N ILE A 4 12.79 -6.43 -29.28
CA ILE A 4 12.65 -7.37 -28.17
C ILE A 4 11.44 -6.93 -27.37
N PRO A 5 10.42 -7.79 -27.20
CA PRO A 5 9.27 -7.49 -26.37
C PRO A 5 9.67 -7.46 -24.88
N ILE A 6 9.06 -6.55 -24.14
CA ILE A 6 9.27 -6.40 -22.70
C ILE A 6 7.93 -6.60 -22.00
N VAL A 7 7.92 -7.40 -20.94
CA VAL A 7 6.77 -7.50 -20.04
C VAL A 7 7.19 -7.00 -18.65
N MET A 8 6.46 -6.02 -18.14
CA MET A 8 6.74 -5.37 -16.85
C MET A 8 5.77 -5.88 -15.79
N ALA A 9 6.31 -6.25 -14.63
CA ALA A 9 5.54 -6.54 -13.43
C ALA A 9 5.43 -5.26 -12.59
N ASN A 10 4.20 -4.82 -12.34
CA ASN A 10 3.84 -3.62 -11.57
C ASN A 10 4.52 -2.32 -12.02
N GLY A 11 4.86 -2.23 -13.29
CA GLY A 11 5.41 -1.05 -13.92
C GLY A 11 4.76 -0.80 -15.27
N LYS A 12 4.69 0.46 -15.72
CA LYS A 12 4.11 0.83 -17.02
C LYS A 12 5.01 1.82 -17.72
N ILE A 13 5.33 1.53 -18.99
CA ILE A 13 5.92 2.46 -19.92
C ILE A 13 5.08 2.42 -21.19
N GLU A 14 4.61 3.57 -21.66
CA GLU A 14 3.86 3.67 -22.90
C GLU A 14 4.83 3.65 -24.09
N ARG A 15 5.09 2.46 -24.59
CA ARG A 15 5.98 2.21 -25.74
C ARG A 15 5.51 0.97 -26.49
N GLU A 16 5.73 0.98 -27.79
CA GLU A 16 5.50 -0.18 -28.65
C GLU A 16 6.31 -1.40 -28.16
N ASN A 17 5.69 -2.59 -28.16
CA ASN A 17 6.26 -3.86 -27.67
C ASN A 17 6.58 -3.88 -26.15
N VAL A 18 5.99 -2.98 -25.36
CA VAL A 18 6.03 -3.05 -23.90
C VAL A 18 4.62 -3.39 -23.39
N TYR A 19 4.53 -4.46 -22.63
CA TYR A 19 3.31 -4.97 -22.02
C TYR A 19 3.46 -4.88 -20.52
N ALA A 20 2.35 -4.83 -19.78
CA ALA A 20 2.39 -4.71 -18.32
C ALA A 20 1.31 -5.55 -17.65
N VAL A 21 1.68 -6.14 -16.51
CA VAL A 21 0.75 -6.60 -15.50
C VAL A 21 0.90 -5.68 -14.28
N LEU A 22 -0.17 -5.01 -13.92
CA LEU A 22 -0.20 -3.97 -12.89
C LEU A 22 -0.97 -4.44 -11.65
N VAL A 23 -0.70 -3.84 -10.52
CA VAL A 23 -1.57 -3.87 -9.34
C VAL A 23 -2.36 -2.57 -9.29
N ASP A 24 -3.64 -2.63 -8.90
CA ASP A 24 -4.43 -1.44 -8.59
C ASP A 24 -4.08 -0.92 -7.19
N GLU A 25 -2.92 -0.25 -7.11
CA GLU A 25 -2.37 0.30 -5.87
C GLU A 25 -3.32 1.30 -5.21
N ALA A 26 -4.01 2.10 -6.03
CA ALA A 26 -4.96 3.10 -5.53
C ALA A 26 -6.15 2.41 -4.86
N HIS A 27 -6.72 1.39 -5.49
CA HIS A 27 -7.82 0.62 -4.90
C HIS A 27 -7.40 -0.05 -3.58
N GLY A 28 -6.17 -0.54 -3.47
CA GLY A 28 -5.65 -1.09 -2.22
C GLY A 28 -5.69 -0.07 -1.06
N MET A 29 -5.29 1.16 -1.32
CA MET A 29 -5.33 2.22 -0.29
C MET A 29 -6.75 2.71 -0.01
N GLU A 30 -7.65 2.69 -0.99
CA GLU A 30 -9.09 2.93 -0.75
C GLU A 30 -9.65 1.90 0.23
N LEU A 31 -9.38 0.61 0.03
CA LEU A 31 -9.82 -0.45 0.93
C LEU A 31 -9.30 -0.25 2.36
N ALA A 32 -8.01 0.06 2.51
CA ALA A 32 -7.39 0.29 3.82
C ALA A 32 -7.97 1.50 4.54
N THR A 33 -8.16 2.62 3.82
CA THR A 33 -8.71 3.87 4.35
C THR A 33 -10.18 3.71 4.75
N ALA A 34 -11.00 3.12 3.87
CA ALA A 34 -12.40 2.83 4.14
C ALA A 34 -12.56 1.94 5.37
N HIS A 35 -11.74 0.89 5.49
CA HIS A 35 -11.77 -0.04 6.62
C HIS A 35 -11.49 0.68 7.95
N LEU A 36 -10.46 1.52 8.04
CA LEU A 36 -10.20 2.30 9.26
C LEU A 36 -11.38 3.21 9.61
N TYR A 37 -11.99 3.86 8.63
CA TYR A 37 -13.16 4.70 8.84
C TYR A 37 -14.37 3.88 9.33
N GLU A 38 -14.64 2.72 8.76
CA GLU A 38 -15.70 1.78 9.16
C GLU A 38 -15.47 1.25 10.58
N ARG A 39 -14.19 1.11 11.00
CA ARG A 39 -13.80 0.78 12.37
C ARG A 39 -13.90 1.94 13.35
N GLY A 40 -14.46 3.09 12.93
CA GLY A 40 -14.72 4.24 13.78
C GLY A 40 -13.58 5.24 13.87
N ARG A 41 -12.48 5.07 13.13
CA ARG A 41 -11.39 6.04 13.10
C ARG A 41 -11.82 7.27 12.31
N ARG A 42 -11.44 8.45 12.79
CA ARG A 42 -11.91 9.72 12.21
C ARG A 42 -10.79 10.69 11.87
N LYS A 43 -9.64 10.56 12.48
CA LYS A 43 -8.47 11.37 12.16
C LYS A 43 -7.41 10.49 11.52
N LEU A 44 -7.49 10.37 10.20
CA LEU A 44 -6.68 9.44 9.42
C LEU A 44 -5.44 10.13 8.85
N ALA A 45 -4.31 9.41 8.82
CA ALA A 45 -3.10 9.83 8.14
C ALA A 45 -2.62 8.75 7.15
N TYR A 46 -1.89 9.18 6.12
CA TYR A 46 -1.16 8.32 5.21
C TYR A 46 0.34 8.53 5.33
N VAL A 47 1.10 7.44 5.39
CA VAL A 47 2.56 7.48 5.45
C VAL A 47 3.13 6.87 4.17
N ILE A 48 3.83 7.73 3.40
CA ILE A 48 4.57 7.35 2.20
C ILE A 48 6.06 7.28 2.52
N ASP A 49 6.72 6.20 2.12
CA ASP A 49 8.11 5.90 2.46
C ASP A 49 8.99 5.58 1.25
N LYS A 50 8.45 5.73 0.04
CA LYS A 50 9.16 5.53 -1.23
C LYS A 50 8.77 6.63 -2.22
N ASP A 51 9.69 6.92 -3.12
CA ASP A 51 9.48 7.82 -4.26
C ASP A 51 9.41 6.97 -5.53
N THR A 52 8.22 6.44 -5.81
CA THR A 52 7.95 5.58 -6.97
C THR A 52 6.55 5.81 -7.50
N ASN A 53 6.34 5.53 -8.79
CA ASN A 53 5.00 5.60 -9.40
C ASN A 53 3.95 4.74 -8.68
N ALA A 54 4.35 3.66 -8.03
CA ALA A 54 3.44 2.84 -7.22
C ALA A 54 3.05 3.57 -5.93
N ALA A 55 4.02 4.24 -5.28
CA ALA A 55 3.77 5.04 -4.08
C ALA A 55 2.85 6.23 -4.37
N ASP A 56 3.03 6.90 -5.52
CA ASP A 56 2.14 7.98 -5.96
C ASP A 56 0.69 7.47 -6.13
N ARG A 57 0.51 6.32 -6.80
CA ARG A 57 -0.84 5.74 -6.97
C ARG A 57 -1.46 5.32 -5.62
N LYS A 58 -0.67 4.82 -4.68
CA LYS A 58 -1.13 4.53 -3.32
C LYS A 58 -1.63 5.80 -2.63
N MET A 59 -0.85 6.87 -2.68
CA MET A 59 -1.22 8.17 -2.12
C MET A 59 -2.51 8.72 -2.76
N GLU A 60 -2.62 8.63 -4.08
CA GLU A 60 -3.85 9.04 -4.80
C GLU A 60 -5.08 8.26 -4.31
N GLY A 61 -4.96 6.95 -4.05
CA GLY A 61 -6.03 6.12 -3.51
C GLY A 61 -6.48 6.58 -2.13
N PHE A 62 -5.54 6.85 -1.22
CA PHE A 62 -5.84 7.42 0.10
C PHE A 62 -6.58 8.76 -0.02
N ILE A 63 -6.04 9.70 -0.79
CA ILE A 63 -6.63 11.03 -0.99
C ILE A 63 -8.04 10.93 -1.58
N ARG A 64 -8.22 10.09 -2.59
CA ARG A 64 -9.52 9.88 -3.24
C ARG A 64 -10.57 9.35 -2.28
N GLU A 65 -10.22 8.36 -1.46
CA GLU A 65 -11.13 7.80 -0.47
C GLU A 65 -11.45 8.78 0.65
N MET A 66 -10.47 9.53 1.15
CA MET A 66 -10.68 10.59 2.14
C MET A 66 -11.67 11.66 1.63
N LYS A 67 -11.51 12.09 0.36
CA LYS A 67 -12.48 13.01 -0.27
C LYS A 67 -13.88 12.41 -0.38
N ARG A 68 -13.98 11.13 -0.73
CA ARG A 68 -15.26 10.40 -0.76
C ARG A 68 -15.93 10.34 0.62
N LEU A 69 -15.14 10.24 1.68
CA LEU A 69 -15.59 10.24 3.08
C LEU A 69 -15.91 11.65 3.62
N GLY A 70 -15.72 12.71 2.81
CA GLY A 70 -16.08 14.08 3.16
C GLY A 70 -14.97 14.94 3.78
N TYR A 71 -13.70 14.49 3.72
CA TYR A 71 -12.57 15.30 4.14
C TYR A 71 -12.19 16.30 3.03
N GLU A 72 -12.07 17.59 3.37
CA GLU A 72 -11.87 18.65 2.38
C GLU A 72 -10.44 18.73 1.85
N ASP A 73 -9.44 18.50 2.71
CA ASP A 73 -8.01 18.69 2.41
C ASP A 73 -7.16 17.52 2.95
N PRO A 74 -7.32 16.31 2.40
CA PRO A 74 -6.60 15.13 2.89
C PRO A 74 -5.10 15.15 2.58
N GLU A 75 -4.65 15.98 1.65
CA GLU A 75 -3.25 16.13 1.29
C GLU A 75 -2.38 16.57 2.48
N LYS A 76 -2.93 17.32 3.43
CA LYS A 76 -2.25 17.75 4.66
C LYS A 76 -1.98 16.60 5.65
N ASP A 77 -2.69 15.49 5.49
CA ASP A 77 -2.59 14.31 6.34
C ASP A 77 -1.66 13.24 5.72
N VAL A 78 -0.90 13.60 4.67
CA VAL A 78 0.13 12.78 4.04
C VAL A 78 1.50 13.12 4.62
N TYR A 79 2.25 12.11 5.04
CA TYR A 79 3.57 12.23 5.66
C TYR A 79 4.61 11.42 4.89
N HIS A 80 5.77 12.03 4.67
CA HIS A 80 6.92 11.35 4.08
C HIS A 80 7.90 10.93 5.16
N THR A 81 8.42 9.70 5.05
CA THR A 81 9.42 9.17 5.97
C THR A 81 10.40 8.25 5.22
N PRO A 82 11.61 7.99 5.74
CA PRO A 82 12.46 6.94 5.20
C PRO A 82 11.77 5.57 5.24
N TYR A 83 12.14 4.72 4.29
CA TYR A 83 11.63 3.35 4.24
C TYR A 83 12.07 2.52 5.44
N GLY A 84 11.17 1.69 5.95
CA GLY A 84 11.47 0.63 6.91
C GLY A 84 11.32 1.01 8.37
N LEU A 85 11.90 0.20 9.25
CA LEU A 85 11.72 0.32 10.70
C LEU A 85 12.11 1.69 11.25
N GLU A 86 13.21 2.25 10.77
CA GLU A 86 13.68 3.56 11.21
C GLU A 86 12.70 4.66 10.87
N GLY A 87 12.21 4.69 9.63
CA GLY A 87 11.21 5.67 9.20
C GLY A 87 9.92 5.56 10.01
N GLY A 88 9.44 4.32 10.25
CA GLY A 88 8.29 4.08 11.10
C GLY A 88 8.48 4.61 12.54
N THR A 89 9.65 4.35 13.12
CA THR A 89 10.01 4.87 14.46
C THR A 89 10.03 6.40 14.49
N GLN A 90 10.60 7.05 13.47
CA GLN A 90 10.70 8.51 13.40
C GLN A 90 9.32 9.17 13.29
N ILE A 91 8.42 8.62 12.47
CA ILE A 91 7.11 9.23 12.22
C ILE A 91 6.10 8.99 13.36
N ALA A 92 6.29 7.94 14.16
CA ALA A 92 5.35 7.52 15.21
C ALA A 92 5.04 8.65 16.21
N GLY A 93 6.06 9.38 16.66
CA GLY A 93 5.90 10.51 17.59
C GLY A 93 5.05 11.62 16.99
N VAL A 94 5.33 12.02 15.76
CA VAL A 94 4.61 13.09 15.05
C VAL A 94 3.14 12.72 14.88
N LEU A 95 2.83 11.49 14.48
CA LEU A 95 1.44 11.03 14.30
C LEU A 95 0.66 11.07 15.61
N ARG A 96 1.29 10.64 16.71
CA ARG A 96 0.70 10.67 18.05
C ARG A 96 0.45 12.09 18.56
N GLU A 97 1.44 12.97 18.46
CA GLU A 97 1.33 14.37 18.90
C GLU A 97 0.22 15.12 18.17
N LYS A 98 0.04 14.81 16.89
CA LYS A 98 -1.04 15.36 16.08
C LYS A 98 -2.41 14.72 16.36
N GLY A 99 -2.46 13.64 17.15
CA GLY A 99 -3.68 12.99 17.60
C GLY A 99 -4.40 12.19 16.51
N TYR A 100 -3.67 11.57 15.58
CA TYR A 100 -4.26 10.61 14.64
C TYR A 100 -4.70 9.34 15.37
N ASP A 101 -5.87 8.83 15.01
CA ASP A 101 -6.44 7.60 15.55
C ASP A 101 -6.47 6.44 14.55
N GLY A 102 -6.15 6.72 13.28
CA GLY A 102 -5.99 5.74 12.22
C GLY A 102 -4.86 6.11 11.27
N VAL A 103 -4.00 5.13 10.91
CA VAL A 103 -2.86 5.39 10.02
C VAL A 103 -2.75 4.31 8.94
N VAL A 104 -2.72 4.75 7.69
CA VAL A 104 -2.47 3.91 6.53
C VAL A 104 -1.00 4.03 6.15
N PHE A 105 -0.25 2.93 6.19
CA PHE A 105 1.15 2.90 5.76
C PHE A 105 1.26 2.32 4.35
N GLY A 106 2.09 2.93 3.52
CA GLY A 106 2.41 2.44 2.18
C GLY A 106 3.18 1.12 2.14
N GLU A 107 3.80 0.72 3.28
CA GLU A 107 4.61 -0.49 3.41
C GLU A 107 4.49 -1.12 4.81
N ASP A 108 4.47 -2.46 4.88
CA ASP A 108 4.36 -3.21 6.15
C ASP A 108 5.56 -2.94 7.09
N LEU A 109 6.78 -2.91 6.56
CA LEU A 109 7.98 -2.76 7.39
C LEU A 109 8.01 -1.40 8.10
N THR A 110 7.54 -0.35 7.45
CA THR A 110 7.42 0.99 8.02
C THR A 110 6.31 1.03 9.08
N ALA A 111 5.17 0.35 8.83
CA ALA A 111 4.11 0.18 9.82
C ALA A 111 4.62 -0.52 11.09
N VAL A 112 5.38 -1.61 10.94
CA VAL A 112 5.97 -2.34 12.08
C VAL A 112 6.96 -1.46 12.86
N GLY A 113 7.70 -0.59 12.19
CA GLY A 113 8.57 0.40 12.85
C GLY A 113 7.79 1.32 13.80
N ALA A 114 6.66 1.85 13.32
CA ALA A 114 5.77 2.68 14.12
C ALA A 114 5.11 1.89 15.27
N MET A 115 4.65 0.66 15.01
CA MET A 115 4.08 -0.23 16.04
C MET A 115 5.08 -0.48 17.19
N ASN A 116 6.33 -0.77 16.86
CA ASN A 116 7.37 -1.01 17.84
C ASN A 116 7.62 0.22 18.72
N GLU A 117 7.63 1.42 18.13
CA GLU A 117 7.81 2.66 18.89
C GLU A 117 6.59 2.96 19.76
N TRP A 118 5.38 2.84 19.24
CA TRP A 118 4.14 2.98 20.05
C TRP A 118 4.08 1.95 21.18
N GLY A 119 4.50 0.71 20.93
CA GLY A 119 4.60 -0.31 21.98
C GLY A 119 5.54 0.09 23.13
N ARG A 120 6.73 0.67 22.80
CA ARG A 120 7.67 1.21 23.81
C ARG A 120 7.07 2.36 24.60
N GLN A 121 6.19 3.15 24.00
CA GLN A 121 5.49 4.27 24.63
C GLN A 121 4.21 3.84 25.37
N GLY A 122 3.85 2.56 25.39
CA GLY A 122 2.64 2.02 26.01
C GLY A 122 1.34 2.40 25.31
N VAL A 123 1.40 2.78 24.02
CA VAL A 123 0.20 3.04 23.20
C VAL A 123 -0.48 1.72 22.87
N ARG A 124 -1.78 1.68 23.09
CA ARG A 124 -2.59 0.48 22.82
C ARG A 124 -3.04 0.47 21.36
N ILE A 125 -2.72 -0.61 20.67
CA ILE A 125 -3.14 -0.89 19.29
C ILE A 125 -4.12 -2.08 19.35
N PRO A 126 -5.33 -1.97 18.80
CA PRO A 126 -5.84 -0.85 17.98
C PRO A 126 -6.56 0.26 18.78
N GLU A 127 -6.76 0.16 20.09
CA GLU A 127 -7.71 0.97 20.86
C GLU A 127 -7.44 2.48 20.74
N GLU A 128 -6.17 2.90 20.86
CA GLU A 128 -5.78 4.32 20.78
C GLU A 128 -5.41 4.72 19.34
N ILE A 129 -4.64 3.88 18.64
CA ILE A 129 -4.26 4.08 17.25
C ILE A 129 -4.44 2.75 16.50
N ALA A 130 -5.30 2.73 15.50
CA ALA A 130 -5.40 1.62 14.56
C ALA A 130 -4.53 1.88 13.33
N LEU A 131 -4.00 0.83 12.69
CA LEU A 131 -3.17 1.01 11.52
C LEU A 131 -3.30 -0.13 10.51
N THR A 132 -2.98 0.20 9.26
CA THR A 132 -2.87 -0.77 8.18
C THR A 132 -1.51 -0.65 7.48
N GLY A 133 -1.01 -1.76 6.96
CA GLY A 133 0.17 -1.83 6.11
C GLY A 133 -0.19 -2.12 4.65
N CYS A 134 0.84 -2.45 3.85
CA CYS A 134 0.71 -2.85 2.46
C CYS A 134 1.78 -3.88 2.07
N ASN A 135 1.42 -4.78 1.19
CA ASN A 135 2.12 -5.88 0.55
C ASN A 135 1.90 -7.27 1.17
N ASN A 136 1.28 -7.38 2.36
CA ASN A 136 1.08 -8.64 3.07
C ASN A 136 2.39 -9.45 3.17
N SER A 137 3.48 -8.76 3.49
CA SER A 137 4.80 -9.34 3.68
C SER A 137 4.87 -10.18 4.95
N GLU A 138 5.94 -10.94 5.13
CA GLU A 138 6.18 -11.73 6.34
C GLU A 138 6.12 -10.89 7.63
N TYR A 139 6.50 -9.62 7.58
CA TYR A 139 6.45 -8.70 8.70
C TYR A 139 5.02 -8.51 9.24
N SER A 140 4.01 -8.61 8.37
CA SER A 140 2.61 -8.37 8.73
C SER A 140 2.00 -9.45 9.63
N TYR A 141 2.55 -10.67 9.63
CA TYR A 141 2.04 -11.79 10.44
C TYR A 141 3.01 -12.28 11.52
N ILE A 142 4.29 -11.88 11.48
CA ILE A 142 5.24 -12.21 12.55
C ILE A 142 5.27 -11.15 13.66
N CYS A 143 4.74 -9.93 13.42
CA CYS A 143 4.60 -8.88 14.43
C CYS A 143 3.44 -9.17 15.39
N SER A 144 3.46 -8.55 16.57
CA SER A 144 2.37 -8.64 17.54
C SER A 144 2.05 -7.25 18.10
N PRO A 145 0.78 -6.78 17.94
CA PRO A 145 -0.36 -7.44 17.27
C PRO A 145 -0.13 -7.66 15.77
N GLY A 146 -0.81 -8.65 15.19
CA GLY A 146 -0.73 -8.95 13.76
C GLY A 146 -1.26 -7.79 12.90
N LEU A 147 -0.51 -7.38 11.89
CA LEU A 147 -0.78 -6.19 11.08
C LEU A 147 -1.85 -6.45 10.01
N THR A 148 -2.95 -5.71 10.05
CA THR A 148 -3.90 -5.59 8.94
C THR A 148 -3.20 -4.95 7.75
N THR A 149 -3.27 -5.56 6.56
CA THR A 149 -2.47 -5.12 5.41
C THR A 149 -3.18 -5.37 4.09
N VAL A 150 -2.84 -4.56 3.08
CA VAL A 150 -3.27 -4.77 1.70
C VAL A 150 -2.41 -5.86 1.06
N ASN A 151 -3.05 -6.92 0.56
CA ASN A 151 -2.39 -7.97 -0.20
C ASN A 151 -2.45 -7.66 -1.70
N ASN A 152 -1.31 -7.33 -2.27
CA ASN A 152 -1.15 -7.05 -3.71
C ASN A 152 -1.11 -8.32 -4.58
N LYS A 153 -1.31 -9.50 -3.97
CA LYS A 153 -1.35 -10.80 -4.67
C LYS A 153 -0.13 -11.04 -5.57
N GLY A 154 1.06 -10.90 -5.00
CA GLY A 154 2.33 -11.00 -5.72
C GLY A 154 2.51 -12.31 -6.49
N GLU A 155 1.98 -13.43 -6.00
CA GLU A 155 1.99 -14.73 -6.70
C GLU A 155 1.16 -14.65 -7.99
N VAL A 156 -0.06 -14.08 -7.93
CA VAL A 156 -0.93 -13.89 -9.11
C VAL A 156 -0.28 -12.94 -10.11
N LEU A 157 0.30 -11.82 -9.61
CA LEU A 157 1.04 -10.88 -10.44
C LEU A 157 2.18 -11.58 -11.20
N SER A 158 2.95 -12.40 -10.51
CA SER A 158 4.09 -13.14 -11.07
C SER A 158 3.63 -14.17 -12.12
N GLU A 159 2.61 -14.96 -11.82
CA GLU A 159 2.03 -15.93 -12.75
C GLU A 159 1.53 -15.25 -14.04
N LEU A 160 0.74 -14.19 -13.91
CA LEU A 160 0.21 -13.44 -15.05
C LEU A 160 1.31 -12.81 -15.88
N THR A 161 2.38 -12.30 -15.23
CA THR A 161 3.54 -11.71 -15.92
C THR A 161 4.26 -12.76 -16.77
N VAL A 162 4.53 -13.95 -16.22
CA VAL A 162 5.15 -15.05 -16.98
C VAL A 162 4.25 -15.52 -18.11
N ARG A 163 2.95 -15.69 -17.85
CA ARG A 163 1.97 -16.08 -18.89
C ARG A 163 1.93 -15.06 -20.02
N MET A 164 1.89 -13.78 -19.70
CA MET A 164 1.93 -12.70 -20.70
C MET A 164 3.23 -12.77 -21.54
N LEU A 165 4.37 -13.00 -20.91
CA LEU A 165 5.64 -13.16 -21.65
C LEU A 165 5.59 -14.31 -22.64
N LEU A 166 5.05 -15.47 -22.24
CA LEU A 166 4.90 -16.63 -23.13
C LEU A 166 3.93 -16.33 -24.30
N ASP A 167 2.85 -15.62 -24.04
CA ASP A 167 1.89 -15.21 -25.06
C ASP A 167 2.51 -14.25 -26.07
N VAL A 168 3.32 -13.29 -25.61
CA VAL A 168 4.09 -12.36 -26.48
C VAL A 168 5.07 -13.13 -27.35
N LEU A 169 5.84 -14.06 -26.78
CA LEU A 169 6.81 -14.89 -27.52
C LEU A 169 6.14 -15.80 -28.55
N SER A 170 4.93 -16.26 -28.24
CA SER A 170 4.10 -17.07 -29.16
C SER A 170 3.38 -16.27 -30.22
N LYS A 171 3.64 -14.96 -30.30
CA LYS A 171 3.04 -14.01 -31.27
C LYS A 171 1.49 -14.03 -31.24
N LYS A 172 0.89 -14.22 -30.08
CA LYS A 172 -0.55 -14.01 -29.92
C LYS A 172 -0.91 -12.59 -30.28
N LYS A 173 -2.01 -12.42 -31.00
CA LYS A 173 -2.57 -11.11 -31.34
C LYS A 173 -3.44 -10.63 -30.17
N GLU A 174 -3.51 -9.30 -30.00
CA GLU A 174 -4.39 -8.64 -29.02
C GLU A 174 -3.99 -8.88 -27.55
N LEU A 175 -2.77 -8.50 -27.20
CA LEU A 175 -2.32 -8.45 -25.82
C LEU A 175 -2.61 -7.07 -25.22
N ALA A 176 -3.42 -7.03 -24.17
CA ALA A 176 -3.68 -5.85 -23.35
C ALA A 176 -2.95 -5.96 -22.01
N SER A 177 -2.66 -4.81 -21.40
CA SER A 177 -2.20 -4.79 -20.01
C SER A 177 -3.27 -5.38 -19.09
N LEU A 178 -2.82 -6.15 -18.09
CA LEU A 178 -3.67 -6.75 -17.07
C LEU A 178 -3.55 -5.97 -15.76
N VAL A 179 -4.62 -5.97 -14.97
CA VAL A 179 -4.63 -5.34 -13.64
C VAL A 179 -5.06 -6.37 -12.61
N VAL A 180 -4.23 -6.56 -11.59
CA VAL A 180 -4.52 -7.40 -10.43
C VAL A 180 -5.19 -6.53 -9.37
N LEU A 181 -6.38 -6.95 -8.92
CA LEU A 181 -7.08 -6.26 -7.84
C LEU A 181 -6.55 -6.76 -6.48
N PRO A 182 -6.08 -5.86 -5.62
CA PRO A 182 -5.66 -6.20 -4.27
C PRO A 182 -6.86 -6.54 -3.38
N GLU A 183 -6.57 -7.06 -2.19
CA GLU A 183 -7.56 -7.31 -1.15
C GLU A 183 -7.00 -6.89 0.21
N LEU A 184 -7.88 -6.59 1.17
CA LEU A 184 -7.49 -6.30 2.54
C LEU A 184 -7.48 -7.59 3.37
N VAL A 185 -6.35 -7.87 4.02
CA VAL A 185 -6.18 -8.95 4.99
C VAL A 185 -6.29 -8.35 6.39
N VAL A 186 -7.45 -8.53 7.03
CA VAL A 186 -7.74 -7.99 8.35
C VAL A 186 -7.08 -8.86 9.43
N ARG A 187 -6.39 -8.20 10.38
CA ARG A 187 -5.75 -8.79 11.56
C ARG A 187 -6.04 -7.94 12.80
N GLU A 188 -5.13 -7.92 13.76
CA GLU A 188 -5.36 -7.40 15.11
C GLU A 188 -5.14 -5.88 15.25
N THR A 189 -4.50 -5.22 14.27
CA THR A 189 -4.22 -3.77 14.34
C THR A 189 -5.39 -2.86 13.97
N THR A 190 -6.59 -3.44 13.68
CA THR A 190 -7.80 -2.66 13.34
C THR A 190 -9.07 -3.21 13.96
#